data_f4b73ba11c1621afb06fd35d421ebb95
#
_entry.id   f4b73ba11c1621afb06fd35d421ebb95
#
_cell.length_a   1.000
_cell.length_b   1.000
_cell.length_c   1.000
_cell.angle_alpha   90.00
_cell.angle_beta   90.00
_cell.angle_gamma   90.00
#
_symmetry.space_group_name_H-M   'P 1'
#
loop_
_entity.id
_entity.type
_entity.pdbx_description
1 polymer ?
#
loop_
_entity_poly.entity_id
_entity_poly.type
_entity_poly.pdbx_seq_one_letter_code
_entity_poly.pdbx_strand_id
1 'polypeptide(L)'
;MRIEPLLDELRLLATNGLEYADDPWEEERWERVAALVSEYAGETVDLPPEEVRERFAQEVGHVTTKVGAEAAVFDDDDRVLLLQRADDGTWGLPGGWVEPGESPAEAAVRETREETGLDVELAGLVDVYDRRPGECGFHGQVNLVYRCRAVGGGIDPSHEALAVEYRSPATVEAWHADHEARVADALAAR
;
A
#
# COMPACT_ATOMS: atom_id res chain seq x y z
N MET A 1 -17.75 -11.79 -9.98
CA MET A 1 -18.04 -10.74 -8.97
C MET A 1 -16.95 -10.89 -7.92
N ARG A 2 -16.22 -9.85 -7.65
CA ARG A 2 -15.19 -9.87 -6.59
C ARG A 2 -15.89 -9.76 -5.24
N ILE A 3 -15.52 -10.59 -4.29
CA ILE A 3 -16.13 -10.62 -2.95
C ILE A 3 -15.43 -9.66 -1.98
N GLU A 4 -14.16 -9.34 -2.24
CA GLU A 4 -13.31 -8.55 -1.35
C GLU A 4 -13.90 -7.16 -1.01
N PRO A 5 -14.47 -6.39 -1.98
CA PRO A 5 -15.10 -5.11 -1.68
C PRO A 5 -16.28 -5.23 -0.70
N LEU A 6 -17.06 -6.31 -0.82
CA LEU A 6 -18.18 -6.57 0.08
C LEU A 6 -17.70 -6.93 1.49
N LEU A 7 -16.64 -7.75 1.58
CA LEU A 7 -16.09 -8.16 2.87
C LEU A 7 -15.43 -6.98 3.59
N ASP A 8 -14.74 -6.09 2.86
CA ASP A 8 -14.14 -4.88 3.46
C ASP A 8 -15.22 -3.91 3.96
N GLU A 9 -16.31 -3.71 3.21
CA GLU A 9 -17.46 -2.90 3.66
C GLU A 9 -18.16 -3.50 4.88
N LEU A 10 -18.40 -4.82 4.88
CA LEU A 10 -18.99 -5.50 6.04
C LEU A 10 -18.08 -5.46 7.26
N ARG A 11 -16.75 -5.57 7.09
CA ARG A 11 -15.78 -5.39 8.17
C ARG A 11 -15.88 -4.00 8.78
N LEU A 12 -15.88 -2.96 7.93
CA LEU A 12 -16.07 -1.57 8.35
C LEU A 12 -17.34 -1.38 9.18
N LEU A 13 -18.46 -1.90 8.68
CA LEU A 13 -19.75 -1.81 9.38
C LEU A 13 -19.71 -2.53 10.72
N ALA A 14 -19.14 -3.75 10.77
CA ALA A 14 -19.03 -4.54 11.99
C ALA A 14 -18.13 -3.86 13.03
N THR A 15 -16.93 -3.39 12.64
CA THR A 15 -16.01 -2.72 13.56
C THR A 15 -16.61 -1.43 14.12
N ASN A 16 -17.17 -0.59 13.25
CA ASN A 16 -17.82 0.65 13.69
C ASN A 16 -19.08 0.38 14.50
N GLY A 17 -19.86 -0.66 14.14
CA GLY A 17 -21.02 -1.07 14.90
C GLY A 17 -20.68 -1.52 16.32
N LEU A 18 -19.58 -2.28 16.50
CA LEU A 18 -19.09 -2.69 17.82
C LEU A 18 -18.60 -1.50 18.67
N GLU A 19 -17.94 -0.51 18.05
CA GLU A 19 -17.47 0.69 18.74
C GLU A 19 -18.61 1.53 19.33
N TYR A 20 -19.78 1.53 18.68
CA TYR A 20 -20.95 2.34 19.08
C TYR A 20 -22.13 1.53 19.56
N ALA A 21 -22.00 0.22 19.80
CA ALA A 21 -23.05 -0.62 20.31
C ALA A 21 -23.43 -0.21 21.75
N ASP A 22 -24.69 0.14 21.96
CA ASP A 22 -25.21 0.60 23.24
C ASP A 22 -25.88 -0.51 24.06
N ASP A 23 -26.17 -1.67 23.43
CA ASP A 23 -26.81 -2.80 24.09
C ASP A 23 -26.21 -4.17 23.67
N PRO A 24 -26.31 -5.21 24.52
CA PRO A 24 -25.74 -6.53 24.24
C PRO A 24 -26.30 -7.23 23.00
N TRP A 25 -27.53 -6.91 22.57
CA TRP A 25 -28.12 -7.48 21.37
C TRP A 25 -27.54 -6.89 20.09
N GLU A 26 -27.17 -5.62 20.13
CA GLU A 26 -26.43 -4.98 19.04
C GLU A 26 -25.01 -5.51 18.98
N GLU A 27 -24.32 -5.61 20.11
CA GLU A 27 -22.97 -6.16 20.21
C GLU A 27 -22.92 -7.60 19.63
N GLU A 28 -23.83 -8.49 20.04
CA GLU A 28 -23.91 -9.88 19.53
C GLU A 28 -24.12 -9.92 18.00
N ARG A 29 -24.94 -9.02 17.46
CA ARG A 29 -25.20 -8.93 16.01
C ARG A 29 -23.95 -8.51 15.25
N TRP A 30 -23.24 -7.49 15.73
CA TRP A 30 -22.02 -7.02 15.08
C TRP A 30 -20.88 -8.02 15.23
N GLU A 31 -20.74 -8.69 16.38
CA GLU A 31 -19.81 -9.80 16.56
C GLU A 31 -20.08 -10.93 15.55
N ARG A 32 -21.36 -11.25 15.28
CA ARG A 32 -21.70 -12.24 14.28
C ARG A 32 -21.30 -11.81 12.87
N VAL A 33 -21.52 -10.55 12.51
CA VAL A 33 -21.06 -10.02 11.21
C VAL A 33 -19.53 -10.09 11.11
N ALA A 34 -18.80 -9.66 12.14
CA ALA A 34 -17.33 -9.74 12.18
C ALA A 34 -16.80 -11.17 12.04
N ALA A 35 -17.48 -12.14 12.67
CA ALA A 35 -17.11 -13.55 12.56
C ALA A 35 -17.31 -14.08 11.12
N LEU A 36 -18.42 -13.77 10.48
CA LEU A 36 -18.68 -14.14 9.08
C LEU A 36 -17.66 -13.51 8.13
N VAL A 37 -17.36 -12.23 8.33
CA VAL A 37 -16.33 -11.56 7.53
C VAL A 37 -14.98 -12.25 7.67
N SER A 38 -14.58 -12.58 8.90
CA SER A 38 -13.28 -13.26 9.15
C SER A 38 -13.22 -14.65 8.50
N GLU A 39 -14.35 -15.40 8.52
CA GLU A 39 -14.48 -16.71 7.87
C GLU A 39 -14.23 -16.60 6.35
N TYR A 40 -15.00 -15.74 5.67
CA TYR A 40 -14.89 -15.60 4.21
C TYR A 40 -13.63 -14.83 3.76
N ALA A 41 -13.16 -13.87 4.53
CA ALA A 41 -11.88 -13.21 4.25
C ALA A 41 -10.71 -14.19 4.36
N GLY A 42 -10.72 -15.10 5.34
CA GLY A 42 -9.74 -16.17 5.49
C GLY A 42 -9.61 -17.03 4.23
N GLU A 43 -10.74 -17.37 3.61
CA GLU A 43 -10.76 -18.12 2.35
C GLU A 43 -10.10 -17.33 1.18
N THR A 44 -10.22 -16.00 1.16
CA THR A 44 -9.67 -15.16 0.08
C THR A 44 -8.17 -14.90 0.21
N VAL A 45 -7.63 -14.92 1.44
CA VAL A 45 -6.20 -14.65 1.73
C VAL A 45 -5.43 -15.88 2.18
N ASP A 46 -6.05 -17.06 2.15
CA ASP A 46 -5.48 -18.35 2.58
C ASP A 46 -4.93 -18.31 4.02
N LEU A 47 -5.72 -17.73 4.93
CA LEU A 47 -5.42 -17.64 6.36
C LEU A 47 -6.55 -18.25 7.20
N PRO A 48 -6.25 -18.82 8.40
CA PRO A 48 -7.26 -19.23 9.35
C PRO A 48 -8.18 -18.07 9.77
N PRO A 49 -9.50 -18.26 9.88
CA PRO A 49 -10.43 -17.21 10.26
C PRO A 49 -10.09 -16.50 11.58
N GLU A 50 -9.58 -17.25 12.57
CA GLU A 50 -9.12 -16.69 13.85
C GLU A 50 -7.95 -15.73 13.69
N GLU A 51 -6.99 -16.01 12.81
CA GLU A 51 -5.87 -15.12 12.51
C GLU A 51 -6.34 -13.84 11.82
N VAL A 52 -7.28 -13.96 10.87
CA VAL A 52 -7.91 -12.78 10.24
C VAL A 52 -8.64 -11.93 11.27
N ARG A 53 -9.39 -12.57 12.19
CA ARG A 53 -10.09 -11.87 13.27
C ARG A 53 -9.14 -11.14 14.21
N GLU A 54 -8.02 -11.77 14.59
CA GLU A 54 -6.99 -11.13 15.42
C GLU A 54 -6.37 -9.92 14.73
N ARG A 55 -6.05 -10.02 13.44
CA ARG A 55 -5.51 -8.89 12.66
C ARG A 55 -6.51 -7.73 12.58
N PHE A 56 -7.78 -8.01 12.35
CA PHE A 56 -8.83 -6.98 12.34
C PHE A 56 -9.04 -6.33 13.73
N ALA A 57 -8.94 -7.10 14.81
CA ALA A 57 -9.08 -6.60 16.17
C ALA A 57 -7.91 -5.71 16.64
N GLN A 58 -6.77 -5.73 15.95
CA GLN A 58 -5.64 -4.84 16.22
C GLN A 58 -5.89 -3.40 15.75
N GLU A 59 -6.88 -3.18 14.90
CA GLU A 59 -7.27 -1.83 14.49
C GLU A 59 -8.16 -1.20 15.57
N VAL A 60 -7.61 -0.26 16.33
CA VAL A 60 -8.34 0.48 17.39
C VAL A 60 -9.00 1.72 16.80
N GLY A 61 -10.31 1.89 17.05
CA GLY A 61 -11.09 3.05 16.61
C GLY A 61 -11.67 2.90 15.20
N HIS A 62 -11.93 4.03 14.54
CA HIS A 62 -12.60 4.05 13.25
C HIS A 62 -11.71 3.44 12.14
N VAL A 63 -12.18 2.39 11.50
CA VAL A 63 -11.46 1.75 10.39
C VAL A 63 -11.59 2.62 9.15
N THR A 64 -10.48 2.91 8.49
CA THR A 64 -10.43 3.73 7.29
C THR A 64 -9.60 3.06 6.19
N THR A 65 -9.60 3.66 4.99
CA THR A 65 -8.71 3.29 3.89
C THR A 65 -7.25 3.43 4.31
N LYS A 66 -6.41 2.46 3.96
CA LYS A 66 -4.96 2.50 4.21
C LYS A 66 -4.29 3.57 3.34
N VAL A 67 -3.29 4.24 3.88
CA VAL A 67 -2.53 5.26 3.16
C VAL A 67 -1.12 4.78 2.90
N GLY A 68 -0.70 4.81 1.64
CA GLY A 68 0.66 4.53 1.21
C GLY A 68 1.30 5.74 0.56
N ALA A 69 2.63 5.74 0.47
CA ALA A 69 3.38 6.77 -0.20
C ALA A 69 4.55 6.16 -0.99
N GLU A 70 4.80 6.70 -2.17
CA GLU A 70 5.79 6.18 -3.12
C GLU A 70 6.64 7.32 -3.67
N ALA A 71 7.87 7.00 -4.07
CA ALA A 71 8.80 7.95 -4.65
C ALA A 71 9.14 7.60 -6.10
N ALA A 72 8.87 8.52 -7.02
CA ALA A 72 9.36 8.48 -8.40
C ALA A 72 10.68 9.28 -8.49
N VAL A 73 11.80 8.56 -8.51
CA VAL A 73 13.15 9.12 -8.56
C VAL A 73 13.73 8.89 -9.96
N PHE A 74 14.14 9.96 -10.63
CA PHE A 74 14.71 9.87 -11.98
C PHE A 74 16.20 10.27 -11.98
N ASP A 75 16.95 9.64 -12.85
CA ASP A 75 18.31 10.09 -13.18
C ASP A 75 18.31 11.08 -14.38
N ASP A 76 19.51 11.48 -14.79
CA ASP A 76 19.71 12.46 -15.88
C ASP A 76 19.32 11.92 -17.28
N ASP A 77 19.19 10.59 -17.43
CA ASP A 77 18.82 9.90 -18.67
C ASP A 77 17.32 9.52 -18.70
N ASP A 78 16.48 10.07 -17.81
CA ASP A 78 15.07 9.77 -17.67
C ASP A 78 14.76 8.31 -17.27
N ARG A 79 15.75 7.60 -16.70
CA ARG A 79 15.50 6.28 -16.11
C ARG A 79 14.95 6.46 -14.72
N VAL A 80 13.96 5.66 -14.36
CA VAL A 80 13.33 5.67 -13.05
C VAL A 80 13.94 4.62 -12.13
N LEU A 81 14.16 4.98 -10.87
CA LEU A 81 14.55 4.05 -9.82
C LEU A 81 13.37 3.11 -9.54
N LEU A 82 13.61 1.83 -9.74
CA LEU A 82 12.64 0.77 -9.47
C LEU A 82 13.27 -0.30 -8.58
N LEU A 83 12.43 -0.93 -7.80
CA LEU A 83 12.76 -2.16 -7.09
C LEU A 83 12.02 -3.35 -7.72
N GLN A 84 12.70 -4.49 -7.79
CA GLN A 84 12.05 -5.75 -8.12
C GLN A 84 11.61 -6.41 -6.83
N ARG A 85 10.31 -6.57 -6.66
CA ARG A 85 9.70 -7.10 -5.44
C ARG A 85 10.07 -8.57 -5.21
N ALA A 86 10.38 -8.93 -3.98
CA ALA A 86 10.76 -10.30 -3.62
C ALA A 86 9.57 -11.27 -3.59
N ASP A 87 8.33 -10.74 -3.39
CA ASP A 87 7.12 -11.56 -3.27
C ASP A 87 6.56 -12.04 -4.62
N ASP A 88 6.59 -11.21 -5.66
CA ASP A 88 5.98 -11.52 -6.97
C ASP A 88 6.90 -11.31 -8.17
N GLY A 89 8.10 -10.73 -7.96
CA GLY A 89 9.10 -10.48 -9.01
C GLY A 89 8.76 -9.32 -9.94
N THR A 90 7.68 -8.57 -9.67
CA THR A 90 7.30 -7.40 -10.47
C THR A 90 8.13 -6.17 -10.09
N TRP A 91 8.14 -5.16 -10.98
CA TRP A 91 8.87 -3.92 -10.77
C TRP A 91 7.93 -2.82 -10.31
N GLY A 92 8.33 -2.09 -9.26
CA GLY A 92 7.56 -0.99 -8.69
C GLY A 92 8.43 0.19 -8.26
N LEU A 93 7.76 1.30 -7.99
CA LEU A 93 8.37 2.43 -7.30
C LEU A 93 8.67 2.03 -5.84
N PRO A 94 9.75 2.51 -5.24
CA PRO A 94 9.97 2.38 -3.81
C PRO A 94 8.87 3.11 -3.04
N GLY A 95 8.41 2.49 -1.95
CA GLY A 95 7.34 3.03 -1.12
C GLY A 95 6.60 1.99 -0.30
N GLY A 96 5.86 2.46 0.68
CA GLY A 96 5.13 1.62 1.62
C GLY A 96 4.05 2.37 2.37
N TRP A 97 3.66 1.82 3.51
CA TRP A 97 2.61 2.40 4.34
C TRP A 97 3.09 3.63 5.10
N VAL A 98 2.19 4.60 5.22
CA VAL A 98 2.41 5.76 6.09
C VAL A 98 2.25 5.32 7.55
N GLU A 99 3.28 5.52 8.35
CA GLU A 99 3.27 5.17 9.76
C GLU A 99 2.61 6.26 10.63
N PRO A 100 2.06 5.89 11.81
CA PRO A 100 1.53 6.88 12.76
C PRO A 100 2.60 7.90 13.18
N GLY A 101 2.32 9.17 12.96
CA GLY A 101 3.18 10.29 13.37
C GLY A 101 4.05 10.86 12.26
N GLU A 102 4.06 10.27 11.06
CA GLU A 102 4.69 10.82 9.88
C GLU A 102 3.66 11.30 8.84
N SER A 103 4.07 12.19 7.97
CA SER A 103 3.31 12.57 6.78
C SER A 103 3.58 11.61 5.63
N PRO A 104 2.68 11.49 4.61
CA PRO A 104 2.95 10.69 3.42
C PRO A 104 4.24 11.08 2.69
N ALA A 105 4.61 12.36 2.75
CA ALA A 105 5.86 12.86 2.16
C ALA A 105 7.11 12.32 2.90
N GLU A 106 7.06 12.26 4.23
CA GLU A 106 8.13 11.68 5.05
C GLU A 106 8.20 10.17 4.85
N ALA A 107 7.05 9.48 4.75
CA ALA A 107 7.00 8.06 4.44
C ALA A 107 7.68 7.73 3.10
N ALA A 108 7.39 8.48 2.03
CA ALA A 108 8.04 8.26 0.73
C ALA A 108 9.57 8.39 0.79
N VAL A 109 10.09 9.33 1.57
CA VAL A 109 11.54 9.51 1.78
C VAL A 109 12.13 8.36 2.60
N ARG A 110 11.48 7.98 3.72
CA ARG A 110 11.91 6.90 4.60
C ARG A 110 11.95 5.57 3.84
N GLU A 111 10.84 5.20 3.19
CA GLU A 111 10.72 3.94 2.43
C GLU A 111 11.77 3.86 1.32
N THR A 112 11.99 4.96 0.57
CA THR A 112 13.04 4.98 -0.46
C THR A 112 14.41 4.67 0.13
N ARG A 113 14.72 5.23 1.29
CA ARG A 113 15.99 4.97 1.95
C ARG A 113 16.11 3.54 2.46
N GLU A 114 15.04 3.02 3.08
CA GLU A 114 15.00 1.67 3.67
C GLU A 114 15.07 0.58 2.60
N GLU A 115 14.36 0.76 1.49
CA GLU A 115 14.29 -0.24 0.42
C GLU A 115 15.44 -0.18 -0.57
N THR A 116 16.03 1.02 -0.79
CA THR A 116 17.00 1.24 -1.87
C THR A 116 18.38 1.72 -1.43
N GLY A 117 18.52 2.22 -0.19
CA GLY A 117 19.74 2.83 0.33
C GLY A 117 19.98 4.27 -0.13
N LEU A 118 19.12 4.85 -0.98
CA LEU A 118 19.28 6.21 -1.50
C LEU A 118 18.65 7.25 -0.57
N ASP A 119 19.37 8.34 -0.34
CA ASP A 119 18.80 9.54 0.27
C ASP A 119 18.16 10.40 -0.82
N VAL A 120 16.90 10.81 -0.61
CA VAL A 120 16.14 11.61 -1.59
C VAL A 120 15.54 12.86 -0.97
N GLU A 121 15.37 13.88 -1.81
CA GLU A 121 14.59 15.08 -1.49
C GLU A 121 13.33 15.15 -2.35
N LEU A 122 12.24 15.57 -1.73
CA LEU A 122 10.96 15.79 -2.40
C LEU A 122 11.06 16.95 -3.40
N ALA A 123 10.54 16.72 -4.60
CA ALA A 123 10.39 17.76 -5.62
C ALA A 123 8.92 18.20 -5.80
N GLY A 124 7.95 17.34 -5.48
CA GLY A 124 6.53 17.66 -5.53
C GLY A 124 5.65 16.41 -5.49
N LEU A 125 4.36 16.62 -5.27
CA LEU A 125 3.34 15.57 -5.43
C LEU A 125 3.08 15.38 -6.93
N VAL A 126 3.08 14.13 -7.37
CA VAL A 126 2.68 13.75 -8.74
C VAL A 126 1.17 13.68 -8.80
N ASP A 127 0.58 12.73 -8.07
CA ASP A 127 -0.86 12.53 -7.98
C ASP A 127 -1.21 11.63 -6.79
N VAL A 128 -2.52 11.43 -6.62
CA VAL A 128 -3.13 10.57 -5.59
C VAL A 128 -3.89 9.47 -6.30
N TYR A 129 -3.56 8.21 -6.00
CA TYR A 129 -4.13 7.03 -6.62
C TYR A 129 -4.96 6.26 -5.61
N ASP A 130 -6.20 5.97 -5.95
CA ASP A 130 -7.04 5.09 -5.15
C ASP A 130 -7.04 3.67 -5.73
N ARG A 131 -7.01 2.69 -4.86
CA ARG A 131 -7.19 1.28 -5.18
C ARG A 131 -8.33 0.73 -4.35
N ARG A 132 -9.27 0.11 -5.02
CA ARG A 132 -10.41 -0.52 -4.35
C ARG A 132 -10.01 -1.88 -3.77
N PRO A 133 -10.72 -2.34 -2.74
CA PRO A 133 -10.55 -3.70 -2.23
C PRO A 133 -10.60 -4.73 -3.35
N GLY A 134 -9.66 -5.68 -3.34
CA GLY A 134 -9.50 -6.71 -4.37
C GLY A 134 -8.71 -6.29 -5.61
N GLU A 135 -8.27 -5.05 -5.76
CA GLU A 135 -7.38 -4.62 -6.86
C GLU A 135 -5.91 -4.88 -6.51
N CYS A 136 -5.52 -4.60 -5.27
CA CYS A 136 -4.18 -4.88 -4.77
C CYS A 136 -4.24 -5.23 -3.27
N GLY A 137 -4.82 -6.39 -2.96
CA GLY A 137 -5.02 -6.84 -1.59
C GLY A 137 -6.46 -6.66 -1.09
N PHE A 138 -6.67 -6.96 0.20
CA PHE A 138 -7.98 -7.00 0.81
C PHE A 138 -8.59 -5.62 1.08
N HIS A 139 -7.76 -4.66 1.48
CA HIS A 139 -8.20 -3.32 1.89
C HIS A 139 -8.16 -2.31 0.74
N GLY A 140 -9.05 -1.32 0.81
CA GLY A 140 -8.92 -0.12 0.01
C GLY A 140 -7.66 0.67 0.41
N GLN A 141 -7.02 1.30 -0.57
CA GLN A 141 -5.77 2.05 -0.40
C GLN A 141 -5.85 3.39 -1.10
N VAL A 142 -5.21 4.38 -0.50
CA VAL A 142 -4.90 5.65 -1.15
C VAL A 142 -3.38 5.80 -1.14
N ASN A 143 -2.77 5.88 -2.32
CA ASN A 143 -1.32 6.01 -2.48
C ASN A 143 -0.99 7.39 -3.04
N LEU A 144 -0.07 8.09 -2.38
CA LEU A 144 0.45 9.38 -2.83
C LEU A 144 1.82 9.14 -3.49
N VAL A 145 1.94 9.52 -4.76
CA VAL A 145 3.20 9.41 -5.49
C VAL A 145 3.89 10.77 -5.49
N TYR A 146 5.11 10.80 -4.98
CA TYR A 146 5.94 11.99 -4.95
C TYR A 146 7.07 11.88 -5.96
N ARG A 147 7.31 12.96 -6.67
CA ARG A 147 8.53 13.12 -7.43
C ARG A 147 9.66 13.48 -6.47
N CYS A 148 10.76 12.75 -6.57
CA CYS A 148 11.93 12.93 -5.74
C CYS A 148 13.20 13.04 -6.58
N ARG A 149 14.25 13.59 -5.97
CA ARG A 149 15.58 13.69 -6.50
C ARG A 149 16.57 13.01 -5.56
N ALA A 150 17.42 12.14 -6.07
CA ALA A 150 18.51 11.56 -5.28
C ALA A 150 19.52 12.65 -4.89
N VAL A 151 19.91 12.69 -3.61
CA VAL A 151 20.85 13.66 -3.05
C VAL A 151 22.03 13.01 -2.35
N GLY A 152 21.97 11.68 -2.12
CA GLY A 152 23.03 10.95 -1.45
C GLY A 152 22.74 9.46 -1.36
N GLY A 153 23.53 8.76 -0.54
CA GLY A 153 23.41 7.32 -0.38
C GLY A 153 24.03 6.53 -1.53
N GLY A 154 23.69 5.27 -1.60
CA GLY A 154 24.11 4.35 -2.67
C GLY A 154 23.11 3.20 -2.72
N ILE A 155 22.93 2.60 -3.90
CA ILE A 155 22.00 1.47 -4.06
C ILE A 155 22.45 0.30 -3.17
N ASP A 156 21.62 -0.01 -2.19
CA ASP A 156 21.76 -1.11 -1.22
C ASP A 156 20.38 -1.71 -0.98
N PRO A 157 19.97 -2.73 -1.77
CA PRO A 157 18.64 -3.31 -1.69
C PRO A 157 18.35 -3.94 -0.33
N SER A 158 17.15 -3.69 0.22
CA SER A 158 16.67 -4.38 1.40
C SER A 158 16.31 -5.86 1.09
N HIS A 159 15.93 -6.60 2.13
CA HIS A 159 15.46 -7.99 1.97
C HIS A 159 14.12 -8.12 1.21
N GLU A 160 13.41 -7.04 1.01
CA GLU A 160 12.13 -6.98 0.29
C GLU A 160 12.32 -6.84 -1.23
N ALA A 161 13.55 -6.54 -1.67
CA ALA A 161 13.87 -6.34 -3.06
C ALA A 161 14.85 -7.39 -3.59
N LEU A 162 14.52 -8.01 -4.73
CA LEU A 162 15.45 -8.87 -5.49
C LEU A 162 16.52 -8.05 -6.20
N ALA A 163 16.16 -6.85 -6.64
CA ALA A 163 17.06 -5.88 -7.28
C ALA A 163 16.52 -4.46 -7.13
N VAL A 164 17.44 -3.48 -7.14
CA VAL A 164 17.13 -2.04 -7.21
C VAL A 164 18.01 -1.42 -8.27
N GLU A 165 17.41 -0.79 -9.27
CA GLU A 165 18.17 -0.15 -10.36
C GLU A 165 17.39 0.96 -11.06
N TYR A 166 18.11 1.88 -11.71
CA TYR A 166 17.52 2.84 -12.64
C TYR A 166 17.23 2.16 -13.98
N ARG A 167 15.96 2.14 -14.39
CA ARG A 167 15.51 1.51 -15.63
C ARG A 167 14.76 2.48 -16.52
N SER A 168 14.93 2.31 -17.84
CA SER A 168 14.01 2.92 -18.79
C SER A 168 12.63 2.27 -18.65
N PRO A 169 11.53 3.04 -18.47
CA PRO A 169 10.18 2.49 -18.35
C PRO A 169 9.81 1.56 -19.51
N ALA A 170 10.31 1.85 -20.72
CA ALA A 170 10.05 1.04 -21.90
C ALA A 170 10.68 -0.37 -21.88
N THR A 171 11.59 -0.65 -20.95
CA THR A 171 12.28 -1.94 -20.82
C THR A 171 11.75 -2.80 -19.67
N VAL A 172 10.72 -2.34 -18.97
CA VAL A 172 10.12 -3.06 -17.85
C VAL A 172 9.07 -4.04 -18.38
N GLU A 173 9.29 -5.33 -18.20
CA GLU A 173 8.41 -6.38 -18.74
C GLU A 173 7.21 -6.68 -17.85
N ALA A 174 7.36 -6.52 -16.53
CA ALA A 174 6.33 -6.83 -15.56
C ALA A 174 6.24 -5.74 -14.50
N TRP A 175 5.23 -4.91 -14.58
CA TRP A 175 4.95 -3.87 -13.61
C TRP A 175 4.09 -4.37 -12.44
N HIS A 176 4.41 -3.88 -11.24
CA HIS A 176 3.53 -4.06 -10.09
C HIS A 176 2.26 -3.23 -10.28
N ALA A 177 1.11 -3.89 -10.32
CA ALA A 177 -0.22 -3.27 -10.40
C ALA A 177 -0.28 -2.14 -11.47
N ASP A 178 -0.47 -0.88 -11.07
CA ASP A 178 -0.62 0.31 -11.91
C ASP A 178 0.63 1.23 -11.93
N HIS A 179 1.80 0.72 -11.47
CA HIS A 179 3.02 1.54 -11.39
C HIS A 179 3.53 2.05 -12.73
N GLU A 180 3.23 1.36 -13.85
CA GLU A 180 3.52 1.87 -15.19
C GLU A 180 2.85 3.23 -15.43
N ALA A 181 1.56 3.35 -15.09
CA ALA A 181 0.82 4.60 -15.23
C ALA A 181 1.36 5.69 -14.29
N ARG A 182 1.67 5.34 -13.05
CA ARG A 182 2.23 6.28 -12.07
C ARG A 182 3.58 6.85 -12.52
N VAL A 183 4.42 6.01 -13.10
CA VAL A 183 5.72 6.45 -13.67
C VAL A 183 5.50 7.36 -14.87
N ALA A 184 4.53 7.05 -15.75
CA ALA A 184 4.21 7.90 -16.90
C ALA A 184 3.71 9.28 -16.44
N ASP A 185 2.84 9.34 -15.42
CA ASP A 185 2.36 10.59 -14.84
C ASP A 185 3.50 11.39 -14.18
N ALA A 186 4.41 10.71 -13.46
CA ALA A 186 5.58 11.35 -12.86
C ALA A 186 6.57 11.92 -13.88
N LEU A 187 6.71 11.29 -15.06
CA LEU A 187 7.47 11.82 -16.19
C LEU A 187 6.80 13.05 -16.81
N ALA A 188 5.47 13.05 -16.91
CA ALA A 188 4.71 14.18 -17.45
C ALA A 188 4.66 15.39 -16.51
N ALA A 189 4.82 15.19 -15.21
CA ALA A 189 4.81 16.24 -14.17
C ALA A 189 6.16 17.00 -14.03
N ARG A 190 7.04 16.94 -15.02
CA ARG A 190 8.35 17.60 -15.06
C ARG A 190 8.28 19.11 -15.29
#